data_f8b9336218c210d1cc32aeccd759ab3b
#
_entry.id   f8b9336218c210d1cc32aeccd759ab3b
#
_cell.length_a   1.000
_cell.length_b   1.000
_cell.length_c   1.000
_cell.angle_alpha   90.00
_cell.angle_beta   90.00
_cell.angle_gamma   90.00
#
_symmetry.space_group_name_H-M   'P 1'
#
loop_
_entity.id
_entity.type
_entity.pdbx_description
1 polymer ?
#
loop_
_entity_poly.entity_id
_entity_poly.type
_entity_poly.pdbx_seq_one_letter_code
_entity_poly.pdbx_strand_id
1 'polypeptide(L)'
;MSKIIGIDLGTTNSAVAVLEGTESKIIANPEGNRTTPSVVSFKNGEIIVGDAAKRQAVTNPDTVISIKSKMGTSEKVSANGKEYTPQEISAMILQYLKGYAEDYLGEKVTKAVITVPAYFNDAQRQATKDAGKIAGLEVERIVNEPTAAALAYGLDKTDKDEKILVFDLGGGTFDVSILELGDGVFDVLATAGDNKLGGDDFDQKIIDWLVADFKNENGIDLSQDKMALQRLKDAAEKAKKDLSGVTQTQISLPFITAGAAGPLHLETSLSRAKFDDLTRDLVERTKTPVRQALSDAGLSISEIDEVILVGGSTRI
;
A
#
# COMPACT_ATOMS: atom_id res chain seq x y z
N MET A 1 -0.46 6.53 31.73
CA MET A 1 -1.16 7.12 30.56
C MET A 1 -1.18 6.07 29.48
N SER A 2 -2.34 5.86 28.83
CA SER A 2 -2.44 4.95 27.67
C SER A 2 -1.46 5.39 26.59
N LYS A 3 -0.72 4.47 25.98
CA LYS A 3 0.17 4.77 24.86
C LYS A 3 -0.64 5.19 23.64
N ILE A 4 -0.09 6.12 22.88
CA ILE A 4 -0.64 6.54 21.59
C ILE A 4 0.11 5.75 20.51
N ILE A 5 -0.62 5.14 19.58
CA ILE A 5 -0.03 4.48 18.41
C ILE A 5 -0.15 5.38 17.18
N GLY A 6 0.85 5.31 16.32
CA GLY A 6 0.79 5.91 14.98
C GLY A 6 0.34 4.86 13.97
N ILE A 7 -0.63 5.20 13.13
CA ILE A 7 -1.14 4.30 12.10
C ILE A 7 -1.02 4.98 10.73
N ASP A 8 -0.37 4.31 9.82
CA ASP A 8 -0.48 4.55 8.39
C ASP A 8 -1.56 3.61 7.84
N LEU A 9 -2.73 4.16 7.52
CA LEU A 9 -3.84 3.43 6.93
C LEU A 9 -3.77 3.54 5.40
N GLY A 10 -2.93 2.71 4.79
CA GLY A 10 -2.67 2.75 3.35
C GLY A 10 -3.75 2.06 2.50
N THR A 11 -3.76 2.36 1.20
CA THR A 11 -4.69 1.74 0.24
C THR A 11 -4.40 0.25 0.06
N THR A 12 -3.14 -0.12 -0.05
CA THR A 12 -2.70 -1.51 -0.26
C THR A 12 -2.15 -2.14 1.02
N ASN A 13 -1.34 -1.41 1.77
CA ASN A 13 -0.74 -1.88 3.01
C ASN A 13 -0.88 -0.81 4.10
N SER A 14 -1.04 -1.25 5.32
CA SER A 14 -1.08 -0.41 6.52
C SER A 14 0.07 -0.76 7.46
N ALA A 15 0.43 0.18 8.32
CA ALA A 15 1.47 -0.03 9.32
C ALA A 15 1.05 0.60 10.66
N VAL A 16 1.55 0.05 11.76
CA VAL A 16 1.39 0.62 13.09
C VAL A 16 2.73 0.76 13.79
N ALA A 17 2.90 1.88 14.45
CA ALA A 17 4.11 2.20 15.19
C ALA A 17 3.80 2.72 16.59
N VAL A 18 4.77 2.61 17.47
CA VAL A 18 4.74 3.18 18.82
C VAL A 18 6.04 3.93 19.09
N LEU A 19 5.97 4.90 20.00
CA LEU A 19 7.14 5.58 20.50
C LEU A 19 7.66 4.82 21.73
N GLU A 20 8.90 4.32 21.65
CA GLU A 20 9.62 3.70 22.76
C GLU A 20 10.76 4.66 23.20
N GLY A 21 10.55 5.36 24.32
CA GLY A 21 11.43 6.47 24.68
C GLY A 21 11.33 7.61 23.65
N THR A 22 12.40 7.87 22.93
CA THR A 22 12.48 8.89 21.86
C THR A 22 12.48 8.31 20.46
N GLU A 23 12.46 6.97 20.33
CA GLU A 23 12.54 6.29 19.04
C GLU A 23 11.18 5.74 18.61
N SER A 24 10.83 5.96 17.36
CA SER A 24 9.67 5.34 16.74
C SER A 24 9.98 3.91 16.31
N LYS A 25 9.11 2.99 16.63
CA LYS A 25 9.25 1.57 16.28
C LYS A 25 8.01 1.05 15.59
N ILE A 26 8.19 0.50 14.39
CA ILE A 26 7.13 -0.23 13.69
C ILE A 26 6.90 -1.56 14.41
N ILE A 27 5.65 -1.85 14.72
CA ILE A 27 5.23 -3.11 15.32
C ILE A 27 4.98 -4.11 14.19
N ALA A 28 5.68 -5.25 14.22
CA ALA A 28 5.45 -6.33 13.27
C ALA A 28 4.08 -6.99 13.50
N ASN A 29 3.42 -7.38 12.42
CA ASN A 29 2.18 -8.13 12.50
C ASN A 29 2.43 -9.59 12.96
N PRO A 30 1.37 -10.37 13.25
CA PRO A 30 1.52 -11.76 13.71
C PRO A 30 2.29 -12.68 12.75
N GLU A 31 2.41 -12.32 11.46
CA GLU A 31 3.22 -13.05 10.47
C GLU A 31 4.67 -12.56 10.39
N GLY A 32 5.06 -11.59 11.23
CA GLY A 32 6.42 -11.04 11.29
C GLY A 32 6.70 -9.92 10.28
N ASN A 33 5.69 -9.47 9.52
CA ASN A 33 5.83 -8.40 8.54
C ASN A 33 5.67 -7.02 9.19
N ARG A 34 6.44 -6.04 8.72
CA ARG A 34 6.37 -4.63 9.20
C ARG A 34 5.19 -3.87 8.60
N THR A 35 4.54 -4.40 7.59
CA THR A 35 3.31 -3.88 6.99
C THR A 35 2.26 -4.97 6.95
N THR A 36 1.00 -4.57 7.01
CA THR A 36 -0.16 -5.47 6.96
C THR A 36 -0.98 -5.12 5.73
N PRO A 37 -1.30 -6.08 4.84
CA PRO A 37 -2.20 -5.82 3.73
C PRO A 37 -3.54 -5.24 4.19
N SER A 38 -3.97 -4.15 3.55
CA SER A 38 -5.27 -3.50 3.81
C SER A 38 -6.40 -4.29 3.14
N VAL A 39 -6.51 -5.55 3.49
CA VAL A 39 -7.43 -6.54 2.90
C VAL A 39 -8.27 -7.17 4.00
N VAL A 40 -9.57 -7.26 3.74
CA VAL A 40 -10.54 -7.90 4.65
C VAL A 40 -11.30 -8.97 3.88
N SER A 41 -11.33 -10.19 4.41
CA SER A 41 -12.10 -11.31 3.86
C SER A 41 -13.10 -11.81 4.88
N PHE A 42 -14.22 -12.30 4.38
CA PHE A 42 -15.25 -12.93 5.18
C PHE A 42 -15.35 -14.41 4.79
N LYS A 43 -15.27 -15.30 5.77
CA LYS A 43 -15.35 -16.75 5.51
C LYS A 43 -15.93 -17.46 6.72
N ASN A 44 -16.97 -18.24 6.51
CA ASN A 44 -17.64 -19.04 7.57
C ASN A 44 -18.07 -18.22 8.78
N GLY A 45 -18.48 -16.95 8.58
CA GLY A 45 -18.89 -16.05 9.65
C GLY A 45 -17.72 -15.35 10.38
N GLU A 46 -16.48 -15.63 10.01
CA GLU A 46 -15.29 -15.00 10.54
C GLU A 46 -14.80 -13.85 9.65
N ILE A 47 -14.23 -12.83 10.28
CA ILE A 47 -13.54 -11.71 9.62
C ILE A 47 -12.04 -11.99 9.65
N ILE A 48 -11.42 -12.02 8.50
CA ILE A 48 -10.00 -12.27 8.30
C ILE A 48 -9.37 -10.99 7.74
N VAL A 49 -8.26 -10.54 8.32
CA VAL A 49 -7.59 -9.29 7.91
C VAL A 49 -6.11 -9.55 7.61
N GLY A 50 -5.54 -8.78 6.70
CA GLY A 50 -4.11 -8.78 6.44
C GLY A 50 -3.66 -9.89 5.50
N ASP A 51 -2.50 -10.48 5.77
CA ASP A 51 -1.85 -11.46 4.89
C ASP A 51 -2.74 -12.68 4.61
N ALA A 52 -3.45 -13.19 5.63
CA ALA A 52 -4.36 -14.32 5.47
C ALA A 52 -5.55 -14.00 4.54
N ALA A 53 -6.08 -12.78 4.60
CA ALA A 53 -7.12 -12.30 3.68
C ALA A 53 -6.56 -12.12 2.25
N LYS A 54 -5.37 -11.55 2.11
CA LYS A 54 -4.70 -11.33 0.82
C LYS A 54 -4.48 -12.65 0.07
N ARG A 55 -4.05 -13.71 0.75
CA ARG A 55 -3.82 -15.04 0.14
C ARG A 55 -5.07 -15.68 -0.51
N GLN A 56 -6.25 -15.22 -0.19
CA GLN A 56 -7.51 -15.72 -0.78
C GLN A 56 -8.26 -14.67 -1.60
N ALA A 57 -7.63 -13.53 -1.89
CA ALA A 57 -8.30 -12.38 -2.52
C ALA A 57 -8.90 -12.70 -3.90
N VAL A 58 -8.29 -13.58 -4.68
CA VAL A 58 -8.79 -13.98 -6.01
C VAL A 58 -9.84 -15.09 -5.90
N THR A 59 -9.68 -15.98 -4.92
CA THR A 59 -10.51 -17.19 -4.79
C THR A 59 -11.75 -16.99 -3.93
N ASN A 60 -11.73 -16.03 -3.01
CA ASN A 60 -12.85 -15.70 -2.13
C ASN A 60 -13.51 -14.39 -2.59
N PRO A 61 -14.74 -14.46 -3.18
CA PRO A 61 -15.45 -13.28 -3.66
C PRO A 61 -15.85 -12.30 -2.54
N ASP A 62 -15.93 -12.77 -1.29
CA ASP A 62 -16.20 -11.94 -0.11
C ASP A 62 -14.93 -11.32 0.45
N THR A 63 -14.01 -10.90 -0.42
CA THR A 63 -12.77 -10.22 -0.05
C THR A 63 -12.79 -8.77 -0.55
N VAL A 64 -12.58 -7.84 0.38
CA VAL A 64 -12.54 -6.41 0.12
C VAL A 64 -11.09 -5.93 0.10
N ILE A 65 -10.70 -5.29 -0.98
CA ILE A 65 -9.39 -4.64 -1.16
C ILE A 65 -9.57 -3.14 -1.46
N SER A 66 -8.53 -2.35 -1.28
CA SER A 66 -8.48 -0.93 -1.69
C SER A 66 -9.62 -0.06 -1.16
N ILE A 67 -10.16 -0.38 0.01
CA ILE A 67 -11.32 0.33 0.58
C ILE A 67 -11.08 1.81 0.81
N LYS A 68 -9.83 2.22 1.04
CA LYS A 68 -9.44 3.62 1.26
C LYS A 68 -9.86 4.54 0.11
N SER A 69 -9.87 4.03 -1.13
CA SER A 69 -10.30 4.79 -2.30
C SER A 69 -11.78 5.21 -2.27
N LYS A 70 -12.59 4.57 -1.42
CA LYS A 70 -14.02 4.86 -1.24
C LYS A 70 -14.32 5.71 0.01
N MET A 71 -13.30 6.07 0.79
CA MET A 71 -13.48 6.88 1.99
C MET A 71 -14.12 8.24 1.68
N GLY A 72 -15.07 8.63 2.52
CA GLY A 72 -15.81 9.88 2.36
C GLY A 72 -16.91 9.85 1.28
N THR A 73 -17.13 8.70 0.63
CA THR A 73 -18.26 8.52 -0.31
C THR A 73 -19.42 7.78 0.36
N SER A 74 -20.56 7.77 -0.30
CA SER A 74 -21.75 6.98 0.10
C SER A 74 -21.74 5.56 -0.45
N GLU A 75 -20.68 5.17 -1.18
CA GLU A 75 -20.56 3.83 -1.73
C GLU A 75 -20.46 2.79 -0.60
N LYS A 76 -21.09 1.65 -0.84
CA LYS A 76 -21.01 0.49 0.05
C LYS A 76 -20.36 -0.67 -0.69
N VAL A 77 -19.77 -1.58 0.04
CA VAL A 77 -19.24 -2.84 -0.47
C VAL A 77 -20.07 -3.99 0.08
N SER A 78 -20.42 -4.92 -0.82
CA SER A 78 -21.15 -6.13 -0.45
C SER A 78 -20.16 -7.25 -0.16
N ALA A 79 -20.26 -7.86 1.01
CA ALA A 79 -19.49 -9.04 1.39
C ALA A 79 -20.31 -9.86 2.41
N ASN A 80 -20.19 -11.19 2.34
CA ASN A 80 -20.88 -12.10 3.28
C ASN A 80 -22.40 -11.83 3.40
N GLY A 81 -23.04 -11.46 2.28
CA GLY A 81 -24.48 -11.17 2.25
C GLY A 81 -24.91 -9.88 2.96
N LYS A 82 -23.98 -9.00 3.31
CA LYS A 82 -24.21 -7.70 3.96
C LYS A 82 -23.54 -6.57 3.19
N GLU A 83 -24.03 -5.37 3.40
CA GLU A 83 -23.40 -4.15 2.90
C GLU A 83 -22.63 -3.47 4.03
N TYR A 84 -21.42 -3.04 3.72
CA TYR A 84 -20.53 -2.32 4.64
C TYR A 84 -20.16 -0.96 4.05
N THR A 85 -20.08 0.05 4.89
CA THR A 85 -19.50 1.35 4.56
C THR A 85 -17.97 1.24 4.49
N PRO A 86 -17.29 2.15 3.78
CA PRO A 86 -15.83 2.21 3.80
C PRO A 86 -15.24 2.35 5.20
N GLN A 87 -15.94 3.08 6.09
CA GLN A 87 -15.54 3.26 7.48
C GLN A 87 -15.57 1.95 8.26
N GLU A 88 -16.60 1.12 8.07
CA GLU A 88 -16.73 -0.17 8.75
C GLU A 88 -15.64 -1.15 8.33
N ILE A 89 -15.33 -1.24 7.03
CA ILE A 89 -14.23 -2.09 6.54
C ILE A 89 -12.87 -1.56 7.02
N SER A 90 -12.66 -0.24 6.95
CA SER A 90 -11.43 0.38 7.46
C SER A 90 -11.27 0.17 8.97
N ALA A 91 -12.37 0.18 9.72
CA ALA A 91 -12.37 -0.11 11.15
C ALA A 91 -11.92 -1.55 11.46
N MET A 92 -12.28 -2.53 10.63
CA MET A 92 -11.79 -3.92 10.78
C MET A 92 -10.28 -4.00 10.63
N ILE A 93 -9.70 -3.25 9.68
CA ILE A 93 -8.25 -3.14 9.52
C ILE A 93 -7.64 -2.49 10.76
N LEU A 94 -8.19 -1.37 11.20
CA LEU A 94 -7.71 -0.65 12.39
C LEU A 94 -7.80 -1.50 13.66
N GLN A 95 -8.86 -2.27 13.83
CA GLN A 95 -9.01 -3.22 14.96
C GLN A 95 -7.93 -4.29 14.94
N TYR A 96 -7.61 -4.82 13.78
CA TYR A 96 -6.53 -5.80 13.62
C TYR A 96 -5.17 -5.21 13.99
N LEU A 97 -4.84 -4.01 13.46
CA LEU A 97 -3.62 -3.28 13.81
C LEU A 97 -3.53 -2.99 15.32
N LYS A 98 -4.64 -2.50 15.91
CA LYS A 98 -4.77 -2.24 17.34
C LYS A 98 -4.53 -3.52 18.15
N GLY A 99 -5.13 -4.65 17.73
CA GLY A 99 -5.03 -5.93 18.42
C GLY A 99 -3.59 -6.38 18.61
N TYR A 100 -2.82 -6.49 17.54
CA TYR A 100 -1.43 -6.93 17.69
C TYR A 100 -0.51 -5.84 18.26
N ALA A 101 -0.89 -4.57 18.20
CA ALA A 101 -0.19 -3.53 18.93
C ALA A 101 -0.40 -3.68 20.46
N GLU A 102 -1.61 -4.01 20.90
CA GLU A 102 -1.91 -4.32 22.31
C GLU A 102 -1.13 -5.56 22.78
N ASP A 103 -1.07 -6.60 21.95
CA ASP A 103 -0.31 -7.82 22.26
C ASP A 103 1.19 -7.51 22.42
N TYR A 104 1.73 -6.69 21.54
CA TYR A 104 3.13 -6.25 21.63
C TYR A 104 3.41 -5.40 22.87
N LEU A 105 2.51 -4.48 23.20
CA LEU A 105 2.67 -3.55 24.31
C LEU A 105 2.32 -4.16 25.68
N GLY A 106 1.55 -5.23 25.71
CA GLY A 106 1.02 -5.84 26.91
C GLY A 106 -0.01 -4.98 27.65
N GLU A 107 -0.57 -3.97 26.98
CA GLU A 107 -1.58 -3.06 27.56
C GLU A 107 -2.61 -2.63 26.49
N LYS A 108 -3.78 -2.18 26.96
CA LYS A 108 -4.83 -1.66 26.06
C LYS A 108 -4.43 -0.32 25.45
N VAL A 109 -4.72 -0.20 24.14
CA VAL A 109 -4.50 1.01 23.36
C VAL A 109 -5.85 1.65 23.04
N THR A 110 -6.01 2.91 23.43
CA THR A 110 -7.26 3.65 23.21
C THR A 110 -7.10 4.87 22.32
N LYS A 111 -5.86 5.25 21.99
CA LYS A 111 -5.54 6.50 21.28
C LYS A 111 -4.63 6.24 20.08
N ALA A 112 -4.89 6.96 18.99
CA ALA A 112 -4.10 6.87 17.77
C ALA A 112 -3.94 8.21 17.07
N VAL A 113 -2.83 8.35 16.36
CA VAL A 113 -2.64 9.32 15.27
C VAL A 113 -2.70 8.54 13.97
N ILE A 114 -3.50 9.00 13.00
CA ILE A 114 -3.70 8.31 11.72
C ILE A 114 -3.29 9.23 10.58
N THR A 115 -2.56 8.72 9.59
CA THR A 115 -2.18 9.48 8.40
C THR A 115 -3.25 9.39 7.31
N VAL A 116 -3.33 10.44 6.50
CA VAL A 116 -4.17 10.52 5.30
C VAL A 116 -3.40 11.22 4.18
N PRO A 117 -3.74 10.96 2.90
CA PRO A 117 -3.20 11.76 1.80
C PRO A 117 -3.48 13.25 1.99
N ALA A 118 -2.56 14.10 1.54
CA ALA A 118 -2.71 15.55 1.71
C ALA A 118 -3.92 16.12 0.97
N TYR A 119 -4.33 15.50 -0.14
CA TYR A 119 -5.51 15.90 -0.93
C TYR A 119 -6.86 15.44 -0.36
N PHE A 120 -6.88 14.65 0.72
CA PHE A 120 -8.14 14.25 1.35
C PHE A 120 -8.92 15.47 1.80
N ASN A 121 -10.18 15.54 1.37
CA ASN A 121 -11.12 16.56 1.80
C ASN A 121 -11.67 16.29 3.22
N ASP A 122 -12.44 17.21 3.75
CA ASP A 122 -13.00 17.11 5.11
C ASP A 122 -13.87 15.86 5.31
N ALA A 123 -14.66 15.46 4.30
CA ALA A 123 -15.49 14.27 4.37
C ALA A 123 -14.64 12.99 4.49
N GLN A 124 -13.55 12.91 3.72
CA GLN A 124 -12.61 11.78 3.78
C GLN A 124 -11.84 11.73 5.10
N ARG A 125 -11.42 12.88 5.62
CA ARG A 125 -10.77 13.00 6.93
C ARG A 125 -11.72 12.62 8.06
N GLN A 126 -12.97 13.09 8.01
CA GLN A 126 -13.97 12.71 8.99
C GLN A 126 -14.29 11.22 8.93
N ALA A 127 -14.43 10.63 7.74
CA ALA A 127 -14.64 9.19 7.57
C ALA A 127 -13.48 8.36 8.17
N THR A 128 -12.24 8.85 8.06
CA THR A 128 -11.08 8.20 8.69
C THR A 128 -11.16 8.27 10.21
N LYS A 129 -11.58 9.41 10.79
CA LYS A 129 -11.84 9.52 12.24
C LYS A 129 -12.94 8.59 12.69
N ASP A 130 -14.02 8.49 11.93
CA ASP A 130 -15.17 7.63 12.22
C ASP A 130 -14.75 6.15 12.21
N ALA A 131 -13.92 5.73 11.25
CA ALA A 131 -13.35 4.40 11.22
C ALA A 131 -12.52 4.11 12.48
N GLY A 132 -11.70 5.06 12.93
CA GLY A 132 -10.97 4.95 14.20
C GLY A 132 -11.89 4.77 15.40
N LYS A 133 -12.96 5.57 15.47
CA LYS A 133 -13.96 5.47 16.54
C LYS A 133 -14.68 4.12 16.54
N ILE A 134 -15.09 3.61 15.38
CA ILE A 134 -15.69 2.28 15.24
C ILE A 134 -14.72 1.20 15.72
N ALA A 135 -13.43 1.36 15.44
CA ALA A 135 -12.36 0.46 15.91
C ALA A 135 -12.06 0.56 17.42
N GLY A 136 -12.70 1.48 18.13
CA GLY A 136 -12.45 1.70 19.56
C GLY A 136 -11.20 2.55 19.83
N LEU A 137 -10.84 3.44 18.91
CA LEU A 137 -9.74 4.38 19.02
C LEU A 137 -10.25 5.81 19.08
N GLU A 138 -9.75 6.58 20.03
CA GLU A 138 -9.80 8.04 19.99
C GLU A 138 -8.71 8.53 19.06
N VAL A 139 -9.11 9.13 17.93
CA VAL A 139 -8.17 9.67 16.95
C VAL A 139 -7.76 11.07 17.38
N GLU A 140 -6.62 11.16 18.03
CA GLU A 140 -6.07 12.42 18.58
C GLU A 140 -5.75 13.42 17.47
N ARG A 141 -5.24 12.91 16.34
CA ARG A 141 -4.87 13.76 15.19
C ARG A 141 -4.91 12.97 13.88
N ILE A 142 -5.32 13.66 12.83
CA ILE A 142 -5.08 13.25 11.43
C ILE A 142 -3.89 14.05 10.93
N VAL A 143 -2.91 13.38 10.33
CA VAL A 143 -1.68 13.98 9.80
C VAL A 143 -1.59 13.68 8.30
N ASN A 144 -1.13 14.64 7.50
CA ASN A 144 -0.89 14.40 6.08
C ASN A 144 0.31 13.45 5.89
N GLU A 145 0.14 12.45 5.03
CA GLU A 145 1.20 11.45 4.73
C GLU A 145 2.53 12.09 4.32
N PRO A 146 2.57 13.08 3.40
CA PRO A 146 3.82 13.71 3.03
C PRO A 146 4.47 14.50 4.19
N THR A 147 3.67 15.11 5.06
CA THR A 147 4.19 15.76 6.27
C THR A 147 4.77 14.76 7.25
N ALA A 148 4.09 13.63 7.45
CA ALA A 148 4.60 12.54 8.29
C ALA A 148 5.91 11.97 7.74
N ALA A 149 6.04 11.84 6.42
CA ALA A 149 7.27 11.41 5.77
C ALA A 149 8.42 12.43 5.99
N ALA A 150 8.16 13.70 5.79
CA ALA A 150 9.15 14.77 6.03
C ALA A 150 9.63 14.77 7.51
N LEU A 151 8.73 14.62 8.46
CA LEU A 151 9.06 14.48 9.89
C LEU A 151 9.91 13.23 10.16
N ALA A 152 9.59 12.09 9.52
CA ALA A 152 10.36 10.85 9.68
C ALA A 152 11.79 10.96 9.13
N TYR A 153 12.03 11.80 8.13
CA TYR A 153 13.36 12.15 7.63
C TYR A 153 14.07 13.19 8.49
N GLY A 154 13.40 13.76 9.50
CA GLY A 154 13.99 14.71 10.45
C GLY A 154 14.15 16.11 9.88
N LEU A 155 13.39 16.48 8.86
CA LEU A 155 13.47 17.80 8.21
C LEU A 155 12.93 18.93 9.10
N ASP A 156 12.09 18.60 10.09
CA ASP A 156 11.65 19.54 11.14
C ASP A 156 12.77 20.05 12.04
N LYS A 157 13.95 19.42 11.97
CA LYS A 157 15.13 19.76 12.80
C LYS A 157 16.12 20.68 12.07
N THR A 158 15.80 21.12 10.87
CA THR A 158 16.61 22.07 10.11
C THR A 158 16.10 23.49 10.37
N ASP A 159 17.02 24.44 10.58
CA ASP A 159 16.71 25.88 10.68
C ASP A 159 16.64 26.55 9.28
N LYS A 160 16.33 25.79 8.25
CA LYS A 160 16.29 26.27 6.86
C LYS A 160 14.88 26.25 6.34
N ASP A 161 14.57 27.26 5.53
CA ASP A 161 13.40 27.22 4.66
C ASP A 161 13.74 26.34 3.46
N GLU A 162 12.95 25.29 3.25
CA GLU A 162 13.21 24.28 2.22
C GLU A 162 11.94 23.96 1.43
N LYS A 163 12.10 23.74 0.12
CA LYS A 163 11.05 23.20 -0.74
C LYS A 163 11.31 21.73 -1.00
N ILE A 164 10.36 20.89 -0.61
CA ILE A 164 10.51 19.45 -0.55
C ILE A 164 9.51 18.81 -1.51
N LEU A 165 9.99 17.94 -2.40
CA LEU A 165 9.14 17.08 -3.19
C LEU A 165 9.05 15.71 -2.53
N VAL A 166 7.85 15.30 -2.14
CA VAL A 166 7.57 13.94 -1.66
C VAL A 166 7.03 13.12 -2.81
N PHE A 167 7.77 12.07 -3.17
CA PHE A 167 7.45 11.12 -4.23
C PHE A 167 7.03 9.81 -3.55
N ASP A 168 5.72 9.56 -3.45
CA ASP A 168 5.16 8.40 -2.77
C ASP A 168 4.59 7.41 -3.79
N LEU A 169 5.34 6.33 -4.05
CA LEU A 169 4.90 5.22 -4.88
C LEU A 169 4.58 4.02 -4.00
N GLY A 170 3.29 3.88 -3.69
CA GLY A 170 2.74 2.80 -2.90
C GLY A 170 2.47 1.52 -3.69
N GLY A 171 1.63 0.65 -3.14
CA GLY A 171 1.20 -0.57 -3.83
C GLY A 171 0.16 -0.32 -4.91
N GLY A 172 -0.79 0.59 -4.69
CA GLY A 172 -1.89 0.85 -5.62
C GLY A 172 -2.00 2.28 -6.11
N THR A 173 -1.32 3.24 -5.47
CA THR A 173 -1.37 4.67 -5.81
C THR A 173 0.01 5.28 -5.88
N PHE A 174 0.11 6.32 -6.70
CA PHE A 174 1.26 7.20 -6.79
C PHE A 174 0.85 8.62 -6.46
N ASP A 175 1.49 9.21 -5.45
CA ASP A 175 1.19 10.53 -4.95
C ASP A 175 2.46 11.41 -4.95
N VAL A 176 2.32 12.63 -5.41
CA VAL A 176 3.39 13.65 -5.38
C VAL A 176 2.87 14.84 -4.59
N SER A 177 3.66 15.30 -3.62
CA SER A 177 3.35 16.51 -2.88
C SER A 177 4.55 17.44 -2.87
N ILE A 178 4.30 18.72 -3.06
CA ILE A 178 5.30 19.77 -2.87
C ILE A 178 5.00 20.42 -1.52
N LEU A 179 5.99 20.38 -0.63
CA LEU A 179 5.93 21.01 0.69
C LEU A 179 6.87 22.20 0.74
N GLU A 180 6.49 23.22 1.48
CA GLU A 180 7.37 24.27 1.93
C GLU A 180 7.56 24.13 3.44
N LEU A 181 8.80 24.05 3.88
CA LEU A 181 9.18 24.10 5.29
C LEU A 181 9.67 25.52 5.59
N GLY A 182 9.00 26.19 6.52
CA GLY A 182 9.39 27.50 7.01
C GLY A 182 9.03 27.64 8.47
N ASP A 183 9.92 28.22 9.28
CA ASP A 183 9.72 28.43 10.73
C ASP A 183 9.27 27.15 11.48
N GLY A 184 9.70 25.97 11.05
CA GLY A 184 9.32 24.66 11.63
C GLY A 184 7.91 24.20 11.27
N VAL A 185 7.24 24.84 10.32
CA VAL A 185 5.91 24.48 9.83
C VAL A 185 6.00 23.94 8.41
N PHE A 186 5.26 22.86 8.12
CA PHE A 186 5.12 22.30 6.78
C PHE A 186 3.81 22.77 6.15
N ASP A 187 3.92 23.52 5.06
CA ASP A 187 2.81 23.89 4.21
C ASP A 187 2.78 23.05 2.93
N VAL A 188 1.61 22.54 2.55
CA VAL A 188 1.42 21.80 1.31
C VAL A 188 1.09 22.76 0.19
N LEU A 189 2.03 23.01 -0.72
CA LEU A 189 1.87 23.94 -1.85
C LEU A 189 1.05 23.33 -2.98
N ALA A 190 1.28 22.06 -3.30
CA ALA A 190 0.56 21.35 -4.36
C ALA A 190 0.59 19.85 -4.13
N THR A 191 -0.42 19.17 -4.70
CA THR A 191 -0.50 17.70 -4.76
C THR A 191 -0.96 17.27 -6.14
N ALA A 192 -0.40 16.19 -6.64
CA ALA A 192 -0.84 15.50 -7.84
C ALA A 192 -0.65 14.00 -7.67
N GLY A 193 -1.27 13.17 -8.51
CA GLY A 193 -1.10 11.73 -8.38
C GLY A 193 -1.74 10.94 -9.51
N ASP A 194 -1.53 9.63 -9.45
CA ASP A 194 -2.20 8.63 -10.28
C ASP A 194 -2.70 7.51 -9.35
N ASN A 195 -4.00 7.48 -9.13
CA ASN A 195 -4.65 6.50 -8.24
C ASN A 195 -4.78 5.09 -8.86
N LYS A 196 -4.20 4.88 -10.04
CA LYS A 196 -4.10 3.60 -10.75
C LYS A 196 -2.67 3.29 -11.15
N LEU A 197 -1.70 3.74 -10.37
CA LEU A 197 -0.28 3.47 -10.57
C LEU A 197 0.36 3.12 -9.24
N GLY A 198 0.85 1.90 -9.12
CA GLY A 198 1.53 1.41 -7.93
C GLY A 198 2.19 0.07 -8.17
N GLY A 199 2.75 -0.50 -7.11
CA GLY A 199 3.46 -1.79 -7.15
C GLY A 199 2.63 -2.94 -7.71
N ASP A 200 1.30 -2.90 -7.57
CA ASP A 200 0.37 -3.90 -8.11
C ASP A 200 0.36 -3.89 -9.65
N ASP A 201 0.59 -2.73 -10.29
CA ASP A 201 0.70 -2.64 -11.74
C ASP A 201 2.02 -3.25 -12.24
N PHE A 202 3.10 -3.09 -11.47
CA PHE A 202 4.37 -3.78 -11.75
C PHE A 202 4.22 -5.30 -11.63
N ASP A 203 3.50 -5.78 -10.63
CA ASP A 203 3.16 -7.21 -10.50
C ASP A 203 2.34 -7.69 -11.68
N GLN A 204 1.34 -6.91 -12.12
CA GLN A 204 0.49 -7.26 -13.25
C GLN A 204 1.30 -7.43 -14.56
N LYS A 205 2.33 -6.61 -14.79
CA LYS A 205 3.23 -6.79 -15.95
C LYS A 205 3.94 -8.15 -15.92
N ILE A 206 4.37 -8.60 -14.75
CA ILE A 206 4.99 -9.93 -14.59
C ILE A 206 3.94 -11.03 -14.83
N ILE A 207 2.73 -10.88 -14.27
CA ILE A 207 1.65 -11.85 -14.45
C ILE A 207 1.30 -11.98 -15.93
N ASP A 208 1.11 -10.88 -16.64
CA ASP A 208 0.76 -10.86 -18.06
C ASP A 208 1.83 -11.55 -18.91
N TRP A 209 3.11 -11.31 -18.59
CA TRP A 209 4.22 -11.99 -19.24
C TRP A 209 4.20 -13.51 -18.97
N LEU A 210 4.04 -13.94 -17.71
CA LEU A 210 3.99 -15.36 -17.34
C LEU A 210 2.80 -16.08 -18.00
N VAL A 211 1.63 -15.44 -18.04
CA VAL A 211 0.41 -16.01 -18.69
C VAL A 211 0.64 -16.16 -20.18
N ALA A 212 1.20 -15.15 -20.85
CA ALA A 212 1.48 -15.20 -22.28
C ALA A 212 2.52 -16.28 -22.63
N ASP A 213 3.60 -16.36 -21.86
CA ASP A 213 4.67 -17.33 -22.05
C ASP A 213 4.17 -18.77 -21.89
N PHE A 214 3.48 -19.04 -20.78
CA PHE A 214 2.89 -20.35 -20.52
C PHE A 214 1.85 -20.76 -21.58
N LYS A 215 1.03 -19.81 -22.05
CA LYS A 215 0.05 -20.06 -23.12
C LYS A 215 0.72 -20.41 -24.44
N ASN A 216 1.84 -19.75 -24.77
CA ASN A 216 2.61 -20.04 -25.96
C ASN A 216 3.21 -21.44 -25.94
N GLU A 217 3.69 -21.88 -24.78
CA GLU A 217 4.33 -23.19 -24.62
C GLU A 217 3.33 -24.36 -24.50
N ASN A 218 2.23 -24.13 -23.75
CA ASN A 218 1.32 -25.21 -23.34
C ASN A 218 -0.11 -25.09 -23.92
N GLY A 219 -0.43 -23.99 -24.60
CA GLY A 219 -1.76 -23.73 -25.14
C GLY A 219 -2.85 -23.44 -24.10
N ILE A 220 -2.48 -23.23 -22.84
CA ILE A 220 -3.41 -23.04 -21.70
C ILE A 220 -3.28 -21.63 -21.17
N ASP A 221 -4.41 -20.95 -20.99
CA ASP A 221 -4.50 -19.60 -20.44
C ASP A 221 -4.73 -19.68 -18.92
N LEU A 222 -3.66 -19.45 -18.13
CA LEU A 222 -3.70 -19.52 -16.67
C LEU A 222 -4.56 -18.41 -16.04
N SER A 223 -4.87 -17.33 -16.75
CA SER A 223 -5.72 -16.25 -16.24
C SER A 223 -7.17 -16.69 -16.01
N GLN A 224 -7.61 -17.79 -16.63
CA GLN A 224 -8.95 -18.34 -16.50
C GLN A 224 -9.12 -19.23 -15.25
N ASP A 225 -8.03 -19.62 -14.61
CA ASP A 225 -8.02 -20.41 -13.37
C ASP A 225 -7.71 -19.50 -12.18
N LYS A 226 -8.68 -19.30 -11.31
CA LYS A 226 -8.56 -18.43 -10.12
C LYS A 226 -7.47 -18.90 -9.15
N MET A 227 -7.28 -20.22 -9.00
CA MET A 227 -6.21 -20.73 -8.11
C MET A 227 -4.83 -20.50 -8.72
N ALA A 228 -4.67 -20.73 -10.03
CA ALA A 228 -3.45 -20.41 -10.74
C ALA A 228 -3.16 -18.90 -10.68
N LEU A 229 -4.18 -18.07 -10.91
CA LEU A 229 -4.03 -16.61 -10.87
C LEU A 229 -3.60 -16.10 -9.49
N GLN A 230 -4.13 -16.65 -8.39
CA GLN A 230 -3.67 -16.28 -7.04
C GLN A 230 -2.20 -16.62 -6.86
N ARG A 231 -1.77 -17.81 -7.27
CA ARG A 231 -0.38 -18.24 -7.18
C ARG A 231 0.55 -17.40 -8.06
N LEU A 232 0.10 -16.99 -9.24
CA LEU A 232 0.82 -16.07 -10.13
C LEU A 232 1.01 -14.69 -9.48
N LYS A 233 -0.02 -14.16 -8.81
CA LYS A 233 0.06 -12.88 -8.09
C LYS A 233 1.10 -12.93 -6.98
N ASP A 234 1.05 -13.96 -6.15
CA ASP A 234 1.99 -14.13 -5.04
C ASP A 234 3.43 -14.28 -5.56
N ALA A 235 3.64 -15.05 -6.64
CA ALA A 235 4.94 -15.24 -7.26
C ALA A 235 5.48 -13.97 -7.93
N ALA A 236 4.62 -13.21 -8.60
CA ALA A 236 4.99 -11.96 -9.26
C ALA A 236 5.44 -10.89 -8.23
N GLU A 237 4.68 -10.70 -7.16
CA GLU A 237 5.05 -9.78 -6.08
C GLU A 237 6.38 -10.20 -5.44
N LYS A 238 6.57 -11.49 -5.18
CA LYS A 238 7.83 -12.01 -4.67
C LYS A 238 8.98 -11.72 -5.62
N ALA A 239 8.84 -12.04 -6.90
CA ALA A 239 9.86 -11.79 -7.92
C ALA A 239 10.22 -10.31 -8.03
N LYS A 240 9.24 -9.41 -8.04
CA LYS A 240 9.44 -7.96 -8.00
C LYS A 240 10.31 -7.56 -6.79
N LYS A 241 9.97 -8.04 -5.60
CA LYS A 241 10.72 -7.74 -4.36
C LYS A 241 12.14 -8.30 -4.41
N ASP A 242 12.31 -9.54 -4.87
CA ASP A 242 13.63 -10.17 -5.01
C ASP A 242 14.54 -9.37 -5.96
N LEU A 243 14.00 -8.92 -7.10
CA LEU A 243 14.74 -8.14 -8.10
C LEU A 243 15.19 -6.75 -7.62
N SER A 244 14.66 -6.25 -6.52
CA SER A 244 15.20 -5.04 -5.86
C SER A 244 16.58 -5.28 -5.25
N GLY A 245 16.96 -6.53 -4.97
CA GLY A 245 18.24 -6.92 -4.36
C GLY A 245 19.14 -7.77 -5.25
N VAL A 246 18.59 -8.47 -6.25
CA VAL A 246 19.33 -9.38 -7.12
C VAL A 246 19.10 -9.05 -8.59
N THR A 247 19.97 -9.56 -9.48
CA THR A 247 19.88 -9.31 -10.94
C THR A 247 18.99 -10.32 -11.66
N GLN A 248 18.64 -11.42 -11.01
CA GLN A 248 17.80 -12.49 -11.55
C GLN A 248 17.14 -13.25 -10.41
N THR A 249 15.89 -13.67 -10.60
CA THR A 249 15.16 -14.53 -9.66
C THR A 249 14.49 -15.69 -10.40
N GLN A 250 14.28 -16.80 -9.70
CA GLN A 250 13.57 -17.98 -10.21
C GLN A 250 12.10 -17.90 -9.81
N ILE A 251 11.22 -18.23 -10.74
CA ILE A 251 9.78 -18.38 -10.52
C ILE A 251 9.45 -19.86 -10.75
N SER A 252 9.06 -20.56 -9.69
CA SER A 252 8.72 -21.98 -9.72
C SER A 252 7.36 -22.20 -9.10
N LEU A 253 6.39 -22.62 -9.91
CA LEU A 253 5.01 -22.91 -9.53
C LEU A 253 4.66 -24.34 -9.97
N PRO A 254 5.06 -25.36 -9.17
CA PRO A 254 4.77 -26.74 -9.47
C PRO A 254 3.26 -26.98 -9.41
N PHE A 255 2.75 -27.87 -10.30
CA PHE A 255 1.33 -28.22 -10.38
C PHE A 255 0.42 -26.98 -10.53
N ILE A 256 0.81 -26.06 -11.45
CA ILE A 256 0.06 -24.81 -11.63
C ILE A 256 -1.30 -25.09 -12.29
N THR A 257 -1.37 -26.08 -13.17
CA THR A 257 -2.59 -26.52 -13.82
C THR A 257 -2.45 -27.98 -14.31
N ALA A 258 -3.49 -28.52 -14.90
CA ALA A 258 -3.49 -29.84 -15.53
C ALA A 258 -3.70 -29.73 -17.05
N GLY A 259 -2.83 -30.37 -17.80
CA GLY A 259 -2.98 -30.56 -19.25
C GLY A 259 -3.54 -31.93 -19.58
N ALA A 260 -3.72 -32.24 -20.89
CA ALA A 260 -4.23 -33.52 -21.35
C ALA A 260 -3.35 -34.73 -20.97
N ALA A 261 -2.05 -34.51 -20.83
CA ALA A 261 -1.08 -35.56 -20.48
C ALA A 261 -0.75 -35.62 -18.97
N GLY A 262 -1.35 -34.79 -18.13
CA GLY A 262 -1.11 -34.74 -16.69
C GLY A 262 -0.82 -33.35 -16.17
N PRO A 263 -0.28 -33.24 -14.94
CA PRO A 263 0.01 -31.97 -14.31
C PRO A 263 1.09 -31.18 -15.06
N LEU A 264 0.93 -29.88 -15.13
CA LEU A 264 1.88 -28.93 -15.70
C LEU A 264 2.48 -28.05 -14.63
N HIS A 265 3.72 -27.63 -14.85
CA HIS A 265 4.50 -26.80 -13.97
C HIS A 265 4.90 -25.51 -14.71
N LEU A 266 4.97 -24.38 -13.98
CA LEU A 266 5.57 -23.18 -14.51
C LEU A 266 6.93 -22.99 -13.83
N GLU A 267 7.99 -23.06 -14.62
CA GLU A 267 9.35 -22.87 -14.15
C GLU A 267 10.07 -21.95 -15.13
N THR A 268 10.43 -20.76 -14.65
CA THR A 268 11.14 -19.77 -15.47
C THR A 268 12.02 -18.89 -14.61
N SER A 269 12.85 -18.07 -15.24
CA SER A 269 13.65 -17.06 -14.57
C SER A 269 13.31 -15.67 -15.11
N LEU A 270 13.28 -14.69 -14.22
CA LEU A 270 13.08 -13.30 -14.57
C LEU A 270 14.35 -12.50 -14.22
N SER A 271 14.95 -11.86 -15.22
CA SER A 271 16.06 -10.92 -15.00
C SER A 271 15.55 -9.53 -14.71
N ARG A 272 16.35 -8.74 -13.98
CA ARG A 272 16.06 -7.31 -13.75
C ARG A 272 15.92 -6.55 -15.08
N ALA A 273 16.79 -6.80 -16.05
CA ALA A 273 16.71 -6.17 -17.36
C ALA A 273 15.38 -6.45 -18.08
N LYS A 274 14.88 -7.69 -18.02
CA LYS A 274 13.56 -8.04 -18.57
C LYS A 274 12.44 -7.35 -17.80
N PHE A 275 12.51 -7.32 -16.48
CA PHE A 275 11.56 -6.63 -15.62
C PHE A 275 11.51 -5.13 -15.91
N ASP A 276 12.68 -4.48 -16.05
CA ASP A 276 12.78 -3.06 -16.40
C ASP A 276 12.13 -2.77 -17.76
N ASP A 277 12.33 -3.64 -18.76
CA ASP A 277 11.67 -3.51 -20.06
C ASP A 277 10.15 -3.65 -19.97
N LEU A 278 9.65 -4.62 -19.19
CA LEU A 278 8.21 -4.85 -19.00
C LEU A 278 7.52 -3.66 -18.31
N THR A 279 8.22 -2.94 -17.44
CA THR A 279 7.64 -1.93 -16.55
C THR A 279 8.02 -0.49 -16.89
N ARG A 280 8.79 -0.28 -17.97
CA ARG A 280 9.29 1.05 -18.39
C ARG A 280 8.18 2.09 -18.53
N ASP A 281 7.06 1.70 -19.12
CA ASP A 281 5.89 2.58 -19.29
C ASP A 281 5.31 3.05 -17.96
N LEU A 282 5.33 2.22 -16.91
CA LEU A 282 4.86 2.58 -15.58
C LEU A 282 5.76 3.66 -14.95
N VAL A 283 7.07 3.52 -15.10
CA VAL A 283 8.03 4.54 -14.64
C VAL A 283 7.84 5.86 -15.40
N GLU A 284 7.65 5.81 -16.71
CA GLU A 284 7.38 7.01 -17.50
C GLU A 284 6.09 7.73 -17.07
N ARG A 285 5.06 6.99 -16.66
CA ARG A 285 3.80 7.56 -16.16
C ARG A 285 3.99 8.44 -14.92
N THR A 286 4.98 8.17 -14.07
CA THR A 286 5.23 8.99 -12.87
C THR A 286 5.61 10.43 -13.19
N LYS A 287 6.18 10.69 -14.36
CA LYS A 287 6.60 12.03 -14.78
C LYS A 287 5.45 13.03 -14.90
N THR A 288 4.26 12.57 -15.28
CA THR A 288 3.11 13.46 -15.47
C THR A 288 2.65 14.08 -14.15
N PRO A 289 2.37 13.33 -13.07
CA PRO A 289 2.03 13.93 -11.78
C PRO A 289 3.14 14.79 -11.19
N VAL A 290 4.42 14.43 -11.39
CA VAL A 290 5.55 15.25 -10.92
C VAL A 290 5.53 16.63 -11.59
N ARG A 291 5.39 16.68 -12.92
CA ARG A 291 5.31 17.95 -13.68
C ARG A 291 4.08 18.75 -13.27
N GLN A 292 2.95 18.07 -13.05
CA GLN A 292 1.72 18.74 -12.62
C GLN A 292 1.89 19.39 -11.26
N ALA A 293 2.41 18.68 -10.26
CA ALA A 293 2.64 19.22 -8.92
C ALA A 293 3.59 20.44 -8.93
N LEU A 294 4.68 20.37 -9.72
CA LEU A 294 5.59 21.50 -9.89
C LEU A 294 4.89 22.70 -10.53
N SER A 295 4.11 22.47 -11.58
CA SER A 295 3.35 23.52 -12.26
C SER A 295 2.32 24.19 -11.33
N ASP A 296 1.58 23.37 -10.56
CA ASP A 296 0.56 23.86 -9.62
C ASP A 296 1.17 24.63 -8.45
N ALA A 297 2.38 24.25 -8.02
CA ALA A 297 3.15 25.00 -7.03
C ALA A 297 3.83 26.27 -7.60
N GLY A 298 3.83 26.44 -8.93
CA GLY A 298 4.52 27.55 -9.59
C GLY A 298 6.05 27.46 -9.48
N LEU A 299 6.59 26.24 -9.37
CA LEU A 299 8.02 25.99 -9.17
C LEU A 299 8.66 25.28 -10.36
N SER A 300 9.92 25.58 -10.59
CA SER A 300 10.80 24.78 -11.43
C SER A 300 11.46 23.66 -10.61
N ILE A 301 11.97 22.64 -11.29
CA ILE A 301 12.67 21.53 -10.62
C ILE A 301 13.94 22.00 -9.89
N SER A 302 14.57 23.07 -10.34
CA SER A 302 15.78 23.65 -9.73
C SER A 302 15.50 24.41 -8.42
N GLU A 303 14.24 24.65 -8.09
CA GLU A 303 13.82 25.28 -6.84
C GLU A 303 13.46 24.26 -5.76
N ILE A 304 13.52 22.96 -6.07
CA ILE A 304 13.35 21.89 -5.09
C ILE A 304 14.68 21.62 -4.41
N ASP A 305 14.70 21.77 -3.09
CA ASP A 305 15.89 21.57 -2.27
C ASP A 305 16.09 20.09 -1.92
N GLU A 306 15.00 19.36 -1.62
CA GLU A 306 15.05 17.95 -1.23
C GLU A 306 13.96 17.12 -1.93
N VAL A 307 14.30 15.87 -2.22
CA VAL A 307 13.34 14.86 -2.72
C VAL A 307 13.28 13.70 -1.76
N ILE A 308 12.09 13.42 -1.23
CA ILE A 308 11.84 12.29 -0.32
C ILE A 308 11.14 11.19 -1.10
N LEU A 309 11.72 10.00 -1.10
CA LEU A 309 11.13 8.80 -1.68
C LEU A 309 10.39 8.02 -0.59
N VAL A 310 9.09 7.83 -0.79
CA VAL A 310 8.18 7.14 0.12
C VAL A 310 7.44 6.04 -0.64
N GLY A 311 6.95 5.05 0.09
CA GLY A 311 6.28 3.90 -0.50
C GLY A 311 7.23 2.75 -0.85
N GLY A 312 6.77 1.52 -0.67
CA GLY A 312 7.58 0.33 -0.90
C GLY A 312 8.09 0.19 -2.33
N SER A 313 7.32 0.70 -3.31
CA SER A 313 7.64 0.60 -4.73
C SER A 313 8.72 1.58 -5.18
N THR A 314 9.13 2.55 -4.36
CA THR A 314 10.32 3.38 -4.62
C THR A 314 11.64 2.62 -4.47
N ARG A 315 11.58 1.36 -4.03
CA ARG A 315 12.74 0.46 -3.90
C ARG A 315 12.95 -0.44 -5.12
N ILE A 316 12.06 -0.35 -6.10
CA ILE A 316 12.17 -1.05 -7.38
C ILE A 316 13.39 -0.57 -8.16
#